data_df18a150c3fc9da0792a507253e7af1c
#
_entry.id   df18a150c3fc9da0792a507253e7af1c
#
_cell.length_a   1.000
_cell.length_b   1.000
_cell.length_c   1.000
_cell.angle_alpha   90.00
_cell.angle_beta   90.00
_cell.angle_gamma   90.00
#
_symmetry.space_group_name_H-M   'P 1'
#
loop_
_entity.id
_entity.type
_entity.pdbx_description
1 polymer ?
#
loop_
_entity_poly.entity_id
_entity_poly.type
_entity_poly.pdbx_seq_one_letter_code
_entity_poly.pdbx_strand_id
1 'polypeptide(L)'
;MKEKTSLKRWEKIFIISSISIITIIFFIYLFRLIHYYRIEHVKYKVNTLIQEVTTNVTSTGDGLYILDENNYYYKGINVSNYIWYSGNMYRIISVNDTNIKLISEDNLTTIAWGSESKFKDSYIYTWLDNTEDNNGIYLNSIFNYSVYLKEFNYCNSSINSNCLNKDTYLSSLLTRGEYLNAGGKLSYLNNESNYWIIDDTNEIEKAYVFREGGIGSEKDSISSYGVRPVITINGNITNFEGKGTKEEPYVIIDDIDNTLISKKIGEYVTYNDYTFRILSKEENGIKLILDGVLPDVGVNYNEAINYINNFKGKFSKLGTCTYYNGTYGSTTKYDYKNVYNNKVDSNIGLPSIGDLFLSTELSYWLYNGYDVNNSLNYKTNTSSTIIADNRNSYNALRPVLCVSKDLNVISGKGTVESPFVLGE
;
A
#
# COMPACT_ATOMS: atom_id res chain seq x y z
N MET A 1 35.12 -81.70 -32.33
CA MET A 1 34.22 -80.84 -33.13
C MET A 1 33.07 -80.38 -32.25
N LYS A 2 32.99 -79.12 -31.89
CA LYS A 2 31.83 -78.58 -31.17
C LYS A 2 30.81 -78.12 -32.23
N GLU A 3 29.67 -78.78 -32.31
CA GLU A 3 28.56 -78.33 -33.12
C GLU A 3 28.11 -76.93 -32.74
N LYS A 4 28.18 -76.02 -33.70
CA LYS A 4 27.60 -74.68 -33.57
C LYS A 4 26.10 -74.84 -33.80
N THR A 5 25.32 -75.02 -32.74
CA THR A 5 23.84 -74.96 -32.80
C THR A 5 23.44 -73.53 -33.22
N SER A 6 23.01 -73.38 -34.47
CA SER A 6 22.45 -72.12 -34.97
C SER A 6 21.03 -72.02 -34.43
N LEU A 7 20.75 -70.96 -33.62
CA LEU A 7 19.40 -70.66 -33.14
C LEU A 7 18.40 -70.55 -34.32
N LYS A 8 17.22 -71.17 -34.15
CA LYS A 8 16.15 -71.11 -35.14
C LYS A 8 15.68 -69.66 -35.31
N ARG A 9 15.21 -69.30 -36.49
CA ARG A 9 14.80 -67.90 -36.83
C ARG A 9 13.83 -67.30 -35.82
N TRP A 10 12.91 -68.07 -35.27
CA TRP A 10 11.93 -67.66 -34.24
C TRP A 10 12.60 -67.34 -32.89
N GLU A 11 13.59 -68.11 -32.50
CA GLU A 11 14.35 -67.87 -31.26
C GLU A 11 15.16 -66.59 -31.35
N LYS A 12 15.70 -66.27 -32.51
CA LYS A 12 16.38 -65.00 -32.76
C LYS A 12 15.45 -63.79 -32.68
N ILE A 13 14.25 -63.92 -33.28
CA ILE A 13 13.21 -62.88 -33.21
C ILE A 13 12.76 -62.65 -31.78
N PHE A 14 12.53 -63.75 -31.05
CA PHE A 14 12.12 -63.66 -29.62
C PHE A 14 13.19 -63.02 -28.75
N ILE A 15 14.46 -63.34 -28.93
CA ILE A 15 15.57 -62.74 -28.20
C ILE A 15 15.67 -61.25 -28.55
N ILE A 16 15.56 -60.85 -29.81
CA ILE A 16 15.63 -59.44 -30.22
C ILE A 16 14.46 -58.64 -29.68
N SER A 17 13.22 -59.19 -29.70
CA SER A 17 12.05 -58.50 -29.15
C SER A 17 12.15 -58.35 -27.64
N SER A 18 12.62 -59.38 -26.91
CA SER A 18 12.82 -59.32 -25.47
C SER A 18 13.87 -58.30 -25.08
N ILE A 19 14.98 -58.24 -25.81
CA ILE A 19 16.01 -57.19 -25.58
C ILE A 19 15.45 -55.81 -25.86
N SER A 20 14.67 -55.60 -26.91
CA SER A 20 14.02 -54.31 -27.21
C SER A 20 13.05 -53.88 -26.12
N ILE A 21 12.23 -54.78 -25.59
CA ILE A 21 11.32 -54.50 -24.48
C ILE A 21 12.09 -54.09 -23.20
N ILE A 22 13.13 -54.84 -22.87
CA ILE A 22 13.98 -54.55 -21.70
C ILE A 22 14.66 -53.20 -21.87
N THR A 23 15.11 -52.85 -23.06
CA THR A 23 15.74 -51.58 -23.39
C THR A 23 14.73 -50.41 -23.19
N ILE A 24 13.50 -50.58 -23.69
CA ILE A 24 12.44 -49.56 -23.56
C ILE A 24 12.11 -49.37 -22.06
N ILE A 25 11.93 -50.46 -21.29
CA ILE A 25 11.66 -50.39 -19.84
C ILE A 25 12.82 -49.67 -19.11
N PHE A 26 14.05 -49.97 -19.49
CA PHE A 26 15.25 -49.31 -18.90
C PHE A 26 15.25 -47.83 -19.20
N PHE A 27 14.93 -47.37 -20.43
CA PHE A 27 14.85 -45.94 -20.75
C PHE A 27 13.70 -45.24 -20.07
N ILE A 28 12.55 -45.89 -19.90
CA ILE A 28 11.41 -45.35 -19.11
C ILE A 28 11.83 -45.19 -17.65
N TYR A 29 12.51 -46.19 -17.09
CA TYR A 29 13.01 -46.10 -15.70
C TYR A 29 14.06 -45.03 -15.53
N LEU A 30 15.01 -44.94 -16.45
CA LEU A 30 16.04 -43.91 -16.47
C LEU A 30 15.44 -42.49 -16.59
N PHE A 31 14.43 -42.35 -17.47
CA PHE A 31 13.72 -41.07 -17.62
C PHE A 31 12.96 -40.68 -16.36
N ARG A 32 12.29 -41.65 -15.70
CA ARG A 32 11.65 -41.43 -14.39
C ARG A 32 12.65 -41.09 -13.30
N LEU A 33 13.80 -41.74 -13.30
CA LEU A 33 14.89 -41.48 -12.34
C LEU A 33 15.48 -40.09 -12.55
N ILE A 34 15.73 -39.70 -13.81
CA ILE A 34 16.21 -38.34 -14.15
C ILE A 34 15.16 -37.30 -13.79
N HIS A 35 13.87 -37.58 -14.03
CA HIS A 35 12.77 -36.68 -13.67
C HIS A 35 12.63 -36.56 -12.16
N TYR A 36 12.74 -37.66 -11.43
CA TYR A 36 12.73 -37.67 -9.96
C TYR A 36 13.94 -36.91 -9.40
N TYR A 37 15.17 -37.17 -9.91
CA TYR A 37 16.36 -36.41 -9.50
C TYR A 37 16.29 -34.93 -9.90
N ARG A 38 15.67 -34.59 -11.03
CA ARG A 38 15.41 -33.19 -11.40
C ARG A 38 14.41 -32.52 -10.45
N ILE A 39 13.40 -33.22 -9.99
CA ILE A 39 12.44 -32.69 -9.01
C ILE A 39 13.07 -32.61 -7.61
N GLU A 40 13.87 -33.59 -7.20
CA GLU A 40 14.51 -33.58 -5.89
C GLU A 40 15.73 -32.64 -5.78
N HIS A 41 16.46 -32.42 -6.87
CA HIS A 41 17.63 -31.52 -6.90
C HIS A 41 17.32 -30.11 -7.38
N VAL A 42 16.18 -29.86 -7.99
CA VAL A 42 15.55 -28.55 -7.95
C VAL A 42 14.81 -28.47 -6.59
N LYS A 43 15.52 -28.55 -5.50
CA LYS A 43 15.22 -27.70 -4.36
C LYS A 43 15.33 -26.30 -4.95
N TYR A 44 14.20 -25.74 -5.38
CA TYR A 44 14.06 -24.31 -5.49
C TYR A 44 14.60 -23.79 -4.17
N LYS A 45 15.74 -23.14 -4.22
CA LYS A 45 16.19 -22.34 -3.10
C LYS A 45 15.11 -21.27 -3.05
N VAL A 46 14.11 -21.49 -2.19
CA VAL A 46 13.01 -20.54 -2.02
C VAL A 46 13.68 -19.34 -1.38
N ASN A 47 14.04 -18.35 -2.22
CA ASN A 47 14.60 -17.12 -1.72
C ASN A 47 13.52 -16.44 -0.88
N THR A 48 13.88 -15.97 0.27
CA THR A 48 13.00 -15.05 1.01
C THR A 48 13.04 -13.68 0.34
N LEU A 49 12.00 -12.87 0.56
CA LEU A 49 11.94 -11.51 0.03
C LEU A 49 13.19 -10.69 0.43
N ILE A 50 13.67 -10.88 1.67
CA ILE A 50 14.88 -10.21 2.15
C ILE A 50 16.13 -10.64 1.36
N GLN A 51 16.27 -11.93 1.05
CA GLN A 51 17.38 -12.42 0.23
C GLN A 51 17.33 -11.87 -1.19
N GLU A 52 16.12 -11.78 -1.76
CA GLU A 52 15.93 -11.21 -3.09
C GLU A 52 16.31 -9.72 -3.11
N VAL A 53 15.78 -8.93 -2.18
CA VAL A 53 16.05 -7.49 -2.05
C VAL A 53 17.54 -7.21 -1.85
N THR A 54 18.25 -8.05 -1.10
CA THR A 54 19.68 -7.85 -0.78
C THR A 54 20.64 -8.45 -1.80
N THR A 55 20.17 -9.00 -2.91
CA THR A 55 21.03 -9.63 -3.92
C THR A 55 21.94 -8.62 -4.64
N ASN A 56 21.46 -7.40 -4.89
CA ASN A 56 22.16 -6.42 -5.72
C ASN A 56 22.58 -5.20 -4.90
N VAL A 57 23.72 -5.29 -4.23
CA VAL A 57 24.30 -4.18 -3.48
C VAL A 57 25.26 -3.37 -4.36
N THR A 58 25.24 -2.06 -4.20
CA THR A 58 26.15 -1.13 -4.89
C THR A 58 26.99 -0.31 -3.91
N SER A 59 28.09 0.22 -4.40
CA SER A 59 28.93 1.18 -3.68
C SER A 59 28.93 2.57 -4.36
N THR A 60 28.31 2.69 -5.55
CA THR A 60 28.30 3.92 -6.33
C THR A 60 26.95 4.06 -7.07
N GLY A 61 26.52 5.30 -7.30
CA GLY A 61 25.28 5.59 -8.04
C GLY A 61 24.02 5.33 -7.22
N ASP A 62 22.91 5.06 -7.92
CA ASP A 62 21.62 4.74 -7.32
C ASP A 62 21.54 3.23 -6.98
N GLY A 63 20.99 2.87 -5.84
CA GLY A 63 20.82 1.45 -5.48
C GLY A 63 20.80 1.16 -3.98
N LEU A 64 21.00 -0.11 -3.64
CA LEU A 64 21.07 -0.60 -2.27
C LEU A 64 22.49 -0.53 -1.74
N TYR A 65 22.70 0.12 -0.62
CA TYR A 65 24.00 0.30 0.05
C TYR A 65 24.05 -0.49 1.34
N ILE A 66 25.25 -1.00 1.68
CA ILE A 66 25.54 -1.58 2.99
C ILE A 66 25.81 -0.44 3.98
N LEU A 67 25.12 -0.45 5.12
CA LEU A 67 25.42 0.42 6.25
C LEU A 67 26.43 -0.26 7.20
N ASP A 68 26.17 -1.53 7.54
CA ASP A 68 27.03 -2.43 8.31
C ASP A 68 26.69 -3.90 7.96
N GLU A 69 27.19 -4.90 8.72
CA GLU A 69 27.14 -6.33 8.36
C GLU A 69 25.78 -6.84 7.88
N ASN A 70 24.65 -6.35 8.47
CA ASN A 70 23.31 -6.85 8.18
C ASN A 70 22.30 -5.73 7.93
N ASN A 71 22.77 -4.50 7.79
CA ASN A 71 21.91 -3.35 7.58
C ASN A 71 22.17 -2.72 6.21
N TYR A 72 21.09 -2.52 5.46
CA TYR A 72 21.11 -1.97 4.11
C TYR A 72 20.14 -0.83 4.00
N TYR A 73 20.40 0.12 3.10
CA TYR A 73 19.50 1.22 2.79
C TYR A 73 19.54 1.58 1.31
N TYR A 74 18.40 2.02 0.79
CA TYR A 74 18.32 2.50 -0.58
C TYR A 74 18.70 3.98 -0.67
N LYS A 75 19.44 4.33 -1.73
CA LYS A 75 19.90 5.70 -2.01
C LYS A 75 19.80 6.02 -3.50
N GLY A 76 19.41 7.27 -3.80
CA GLY A 76 19.34 7.79 -5.17
C GLY A 76 17.90 8.01 -5.65
N ILE A 77 17.75 8.37 -6.91
CA ILE A 77 16.45 8.68 -7.53
C ILE A 77 15.86 7.44 -8.20
N ASN A 78 16.67 6.75 -9.02
CA ASN A 78 16.23 5.63 -9.86
C ASN A 78 16.56 4.30 -9.21
N VAL A 79 15.83 3.93 -8.17
CA VAL A 79 16.03 2.68 -7.43
C VAL A 79 14.85 1.73 -7.58
N SER A 80 15.15 0.43 -7.79
CA SER A 80 14.14 -0.64 -7.88
C SER A 80 13.84 -1.17 -6.47
N ASN A 81 12.97 -0.48 -5.75
CA ASN A 81 12.63 -0.77 -4.36
C ASN A 81 11.11 -0.70 -4.09
N TYR A 82 10.31 -0.94 -5.14
CA TYR A 82 8.86 -0.92 -5.03
C TYR A 82 8.30 -2.23 -4.50
N ILE A 83 7.32 -2.12 -3.60
CA ILE A 83 6.55 -3.25 -3.07
C ILE A 83 5.08 -2.87 -2.96
N TRP A 84 4.21 -3.73 -3.47
CA TRP A 84 2.77 -3.63 -3.28
C TRP A 84 2.40 -4.34 -1.99
N TYR A 85 1.94 -3.60 -1.01
CA TYR A 85 1.62 -4.13 0.30
C TYR A 85 0.31 -3.55 0.83
N SER A 86 -0.58 -4.42 1.27
CA SER A 86 -1.87 -4.01 1.86
C SER A 86 -2.65 -2.99 1.01
N GLY A 87 -2.66 -3.20 -0.32
CA GLY A 87 -3.40 -2.37 -1.25
C GLY A 87 -2.80 -1.00 -1.56
N ASN A 88 -1.56 -0.76 -1.16
CA ASN A 88 -0.83 0.47 -1.47
C ASN A 88 0.56 0.16 -2.01
N MET A 89 1.06 1.07 -2.85
CA MET A 89 2.45 1.05 -3.26
C MET A 89 3.33 1.61 -2.15
N TYR A 90 4.37 0.88 -1.82
CA TYR A 90 5.41 1.30 -0.88
C TYR A 90 6.78 1.28 -1.54
N ARG A 91 7.71 1.99 -0.90
CA ARG A 91 9.13 1.95 -1.21
C ARG A 91 9.88 1.33 -0.03
N ILE A 92 10.81 0.43 -0.32
CA ILE A 92 11.70 -0.11 0.70
C ILE A 92 12.71 0.97 1.05
N ILE A 93 12.79 1.36 2.33
CA ILE A 93 13.78 2.33 2.84
C ILE A 93 15.06 1.61 3.19
N SER A 94 14.93 0.58 4.03
CA SER A 94 16.04 -0.16 4.59
C SER A 94 15.68 -1.62 4.85
N VAL A 95 16.72 -2.43 4.99
CA VAL A 95 16.62 -3.86 5.32
C VAL A 95 17.57 -4.12 6.46
N ASN A 96 17.13 -4.84 7.47
CA ASN A 96 17.98 -5.30 8.55
C ASN A 96 17.67 -6.77 8.90
N ASP A 97 18.68 -7.59 9.15
CA ASP A 97 18.58 -9.01 9.53
C ASP A 97 17.37 -9.76 8.95
N THR A 98 16.18 -9.54 9.51
CA THR A 98 14.93 -10.22 9.18
C THR A 98 13.80 -9.27 8.80
N ASN A 99 14.05 -7.96 8.81
CA ASN A 99 13.01 -6.96 8.66
C ASN A 99 13.24 -6.06 7.44
N ILE A 100 12.15 -5.67 6.80
CA ILE A 100 12.12 -4.72 5.70
C ILE A 100 11.28 -3.51 6.12
N LYS A 101 11.88 -2.32 6.07
CA LYS A 101 11.22 -1.06 6.41
C LYS A 101 10.66 -0.40 5.17
N LEU A 102 9.40 -0.03 5.21
CA LEU A 102 8.63 0.49 4.08
C LEU A 102 8.11 1.89 4.38
N ILE A 103 8.01 2.72 3.34
CA ILE A 103 7.27 3.99 3.34
C ILE A 103 6.25 3.98 2.20
N SER A 104 5.05 4.49 2.39
CA SER A 104 4.09 4.63 1.29
C SER A 104 4.69 5.51 0.16
N GLU A 105 4.46 5.13 -1.10
CA GLU A 105 4.93 5.91 -2.27
C GLU A 105 4.28 7.29 -2.28
N ASP A 106 2.96 7.33 -2.07
CA ASP A 106 2.17 8.55 -2.06
C ASP A 106 1.72 8.94 -0.65
N ASN A 107 1.25 10.18 -0.52
CA ASN A 107 0.52 10.60 0.65
C ASN A 107 -0.80 9.83 0.74
N LEU A 108 -1.05 9.14 1.84
CA LEU A 108 -2.32 8.42 2.04
C LEU A 108 -3.43 9.33 2.55
N THR A 109 -3.07 10.41 3.22
CA THR A 109 -3.97 11.47 3.66
C THR A 109 -3.19 12.76 3.89
N THR A 110 -3.91 13.81 4.27
CA THR A 110 -3.35 15.11 4.61
C THR A 110 -3.91 15.57 5.95
N ILE A 111 -3.06 15.76 6.94
CA ILE A 111 -3.45 16.06 8.31
C ILE A 111 -2.52 17.15 8.88
N ALA A 112 -3.05 18.03 9.72
CA ALA A 112 -2.25 18.94 10.53
C ALA A 112 -1.50 18.15 11.62
N TRP A 113 -0.30 18.61 12.00
CA TRP A 113 0.45 17.95 13.08
C TRP A 113 -0.30 18.01 14.42
N GLY A 114 -0.87 19.14 14.75
CA GLY A 114 -1.48 19.44 16.03
C GLY A 114 -0.65 20.40 16.88
N SER A 115 -1.14 20.79 18.04
CA SER A 115 -0.46 21.78 18.92
C SER A 115 0.76 21.21 19.65
N GLU A 116 0.82 19.90 19.78
CA GLU A 116 1.84 19.21 20.58
C GLU A 116 3.16 19.07 19.80
N SER A 117 4.28 19.13 20.52
CA SER A 117 5.60 19.01 19.90
C SER A 117 5.97 17.56 19.60
N LYS A 118 5.56 16.62 20.45
CA LYS A 118 5.93 15.22 20.33
C LYS A 118 5.08 14.49 19.29
N PHE A 119 5.70 13.61 18.54
CA PHE A 119 5.00 12.80 17.55
C PHE A 119 3.85 11.97 18.14
N LYS A 120 4.04 11.36 19.32
CA LYS A 120 3.01 10.56 20.01
C LYS A 120 1.76 11.35 20.35
N ASP A 121 1.88 12.64 20.54
CA ASP A 121 0.78 13.52 20.93
C ASP A 121 0.15 14.21 19.71
N SER A 122 0.66 13.94 18.50
CA SER A 122 0.19 14.54 17.27
C SER A 122 -1.11 13.93 16.75
N TYR A 123 -1.87 14.71 15.97
CA TYR A 123 -3.05 14.18 15.24
C TYR A 123 -2.66 13.10 14.24
N ILE A 124 -1.44 13.17 13.71
CA ILE A 124 -0.91 12.19 12.78
C ILE A 124 -0.73 10.83 13.45
N TYR A 125 -0.12 10.81 14.64
CA TYR A 125 0.02 9.56 15.41
C TYR A 125 -1.34 8.96 15.77
N THR A 126 -2.30 9.78 16.16
CA THR A 126 -3.67 9.33 16.41
C THR A 126 -4.30 8.66 15.18
N TRP A 127 -4.04 9.18 14.01
CA TRP A 127 -4.50 8.59 12.75
C TRP A 127 -3.73 7.32 12.38
N LEU A 128 -2.42 7.29 12.61
CA LEU A 128 -1.56 6.15 12.27
C LEU A 128 -1.75 4.97 13.21
N ASP A 129 -1.53 5.17 14.50
CA ASP A 129 -1.24 4.12 15.48
C ASP A 129 -1.86 4.42 16.87
N ASN A 130 -3.09 4.82 16.94
CA ASN A 130 -3.73 4.95 18.25
C ASN A 130 -4.21 3.59 18.76
N THR A 131 -3.30 2.79 19.29
CA THR A 131 -3.57 1.45 19.82
C THR A 131 -4.32 1.49 21.18
N GLU A 132 -4.19 2.56 21.95
CA GLU A 132 -4.85 2.68 23.26
C GLU A 132 -6.38 2.76 23.13
N ASP A 133 -6.87 3.42 22.08
CA ASP A 133 -8.30 3.56 21.82
C ASP A 133 -8.83 2.68 20.66
N ASN A 134 -8.00 1.83 20.04
CA ASN A 134 -8.31 1.06 18.84
C ASN A 134 -8.81 1.93 17.65
N ASN A 135 -8.37 3.18 17.57
CA ASN A 135 -8.91 4.17 16.64
C ASN A 135 -7.93 4.59 15.52
N GLY A 136 -6.74 4.02 15.44
CA GLY A 136 -5.80 4.27 14.36
C GLY A 136 -6.36 3.78 13.03
N ILE A 137 -6.77 4.70 12.16
CA ILE A 137 -7.38 4.33 10.86
C ILE A 137 -6.39 3.57 10.01
N TYR A 138 -5.15 4.05 9.96
CA TYR A 138 -4.16 3.45 9.10
C TYR A 138 -3.82 2.02 9.53
N LEU A 139 -3.49 1.78 10.79
CA LEU A 139 -3.21 0.43 11.29
C LEU A 139 -4.40 -0.51 11.13
N ASN A 140 -5.62 -0.03 11.37
CA ASN A 140 -6.82 -0.82 11.12
C ASN A 140 -6.97 -1.19 9.64
N SER A 141 -6.53 -0.33 8.73
CA SER A 141 -6.58 -0.61 7.29
C SER A 141 -5.61 -1.71 6.85
N ILE A 142 -4.45 -1.82 7.51
CA ILE A 142 -3.43 -2.83 7.19
C ILE A 142 -3.43 -4.01 8.16
N PHE A 143 -4.30 -4.02 9.15
CA PHE A 143 -4.32 -5.01 10.24
C PHE A 143 -4.57 -6.45 9.76
N ASN A 144 -5.21 -6.66 8.62
CA ASN A 144 -5.34 -7.98 8.01
C ASN A 144 -3.99 -8.60 7.60
N TYR A 145 -2.92 -7.79 7.59
CA TYR A 145 -1.54 -8.21 7.38
C TYR A 145 -0.71 -8.22 8.67
N SER A 146 -1.35 -8.20 9.82
CA SER A 146 -0.67 -8.20 11.12
C SER A 146 0.37 -9.32 11.28
N VAL A 147 0.20 -10.41 10.54
CA VAL A 147 1.16 -11.52 10.50
C VAL A 147 2.54 -11.10 9.99
N TYR A 148 2.62 -10.08 9.13
CA TYR A 148 3.87 -9.57 8.58
C TYR A 148 4.39 -8.33 9.29
N LEU A 149 3.51 -7.56 9.95
CA LEU A 149 3.91 -6.36 10.67
C LEU A 149 4.79 -6.68 11.87
N LYS A 150 5.79 -5.82 12.08
CA LYS A 150 6.70 -5.87 13.21
C LYS A 150 6.77 -4.50 13.89
N GLU A 151 6.77 -4.53 15.20
CA GLU A 151 7.19 -3.37 15.98
C GLU A 151 8.67 -3.07 15.69
N PHE A 152 8.99 -1.81 15.62
CA PHE A 152 10.36 -1.38 15.45
C PHE A 152 10.68 -0.16 16.29
N ASN A 153 11.94 -0.08 16.70
CA ASN A 153 12.43 1.04 17.46
C ASN A 153 12.79 2.18 16.50
N TYR A 154 12.16 3.33 16.68
CA TYR A 154 12.56 4.55 16.01
C TYR A 154 13.76 5.16 16.71
N CYS A 155 14.72 5.55 15.89
CA CYS A 155 15.76 6.46 16.29
C CYS A 155 15.39 7.85 15.77
N ASN A 156 15.01 8.69 16.65
CA ASN A 156 14.60 10.06 16.33
C ASN A 156 15.78 10.96 15.90
N SER A 157 17.01 10.54 16.07
CA SER A 157 18.19 11.27 15.69
C SER A 157 18.92 10.61 14.51
N SER A 158 19.80 11.35 13.85
CA SER A 158 20.54 10.90 12.67
C SER A 158 21.16 9.51 12.80
N ILE A 159 21.24 8.78 11.71
CA ILE A 159 21.72 7.38 11.59
C ILE A 159 23.09 7.14 12.26
N ASN A 160 23.90 8.16 12.41
CA ASN A 160 25.24 8.06 12.99
C ASN A 160 25.31 8.45 14.48
N SER A 161 24.19 8.71 15.13
CA SER A 161 24.18 9.09 16.53
C SER A 161 23.61 7.98 17.40
N ASN A 162 24.20 7.78 18.57
CA ASN A 162 23.60 6.95 19.61
C ASN A 162 22.17 7.44 19.87
N CYS A 163 21.22 6.61 19.54
CA CYS A 163 19.81 6.84 19.73
C CYS A 163 19.52 7.06 21.21
N LEU A 164 19.30 8.29 21.61
CA LEU A 164 19.01 8.66 23.00
C LEU A 164 17.56 8.37 23.38
N ASN A 165 16.65 8.44 22.43
CA ASN A 165 15.21 8.17 22.61
C ASN A 165 14.77 7.12 21.60
N LYS A 166 14.49 5.91 22.07
CA LYS A 166 13.93 4.82 21.28
C LYS A 166 12.48 4.62 21.72
N ASP A 167 11.56 5.03 20.87
CA ASP A 167 10.16 4.65 21.00
C ASP A 167 9.85 3.48 20.06
N THR A 168 8.98 2.59 20.49
CA THR A 168 8.53 1.44 19.70
C THR A 168 7.20 1.77 19.06
N TYR A 169 7.10 1.56 17.75
CA TYR A 169 5.90 1.81 16.95
C TYR A 169 5.61 0.66 15.99
N LEU A 170 4.35 0.46 15.65
CA LEU A 170 3.92 -0.37 14.51
C LEU A 170 3.86 0.45 13.21
N SER A 171 3.55 1.74 13.34
CA SER A 171 3.55 2.70 12.24
C SER A 171 4.04 4.07 12.70
N SER A 172 4.75 4.77 11.83
CA SER A 172 5.31 6.08 12.13
C SER A 172 5.53 6.90 10.84
N LEU A 173 6.33 7.94 10.90
CA LEU A 173 6.79 8.72 9.76
C LEU A 173 8.28 8.48 9.48
N LEU A 174 8.70 8.89 8.29
CA LEU A 174 10.12 8.94 7.93
C LEU A 174 10.88 9.87 8.88
N THR A 175 12.08 9.48 9.28
CA THR A 175 12.96 10.35 10.04
C THR A 175 13.81 11.24 9.13
N ARG A 176 14.25 12.39 9.64
CA ARG A 176 15.22 13.26 8.94
C ARG A 176 16.47 12.50 8.51
N GLY A 177 17.00 11.64 9.38
CA GLY A 177 18.19 10.84 9.10
C GLY A 177 17.99 9.89 7.91
N GLU A 178 16.86 9.18 7.85
CA GLU A 178 16.53 8.30 6.73
C GLU A 178 16.38 9.05 5.42
N TYR A 179 15.74 10.22 5.45
CA TYR A 179 15.63 11.10 4.28
C TYR A 179 17.02 11.52 3.76
N LEU A 180 17.91 11.96 4.62
CA LEU A 180 19.26 12.37 4.25
C LEU A 180 20.11 11.21 3.72
N ASN A 181 19.99 10.03 4.32
CA ASN A 181 20.69 8.83 3.86
C ASN A 181 20.22 8.36 2.48
N ALA A 182 18.94 8.46 2.21
CA ALA A 182 18.39 8.15 0.89
C ALA A 182 18.90 9.09 -0.21
N GLY A 183 19.59 10.20 0.13
CA GLY A 183 20.12 11.19 -0.80
C GLY A 183 19.46 12.56 -0.68
N GLY A 184 18.55 12.76 0.27
CA GLY A 184 17.89 14.03 0.52
C GLY A 184 17.13 14.52 -0.72
N LYS A 185 17.47 15.70 -1.20
CA LYS A 185 16.84 16.29 -2.39
C LYS A 185 16.99 15.43 -3.66
N LEU A 186 18.02 14.59 -3.73
CA LEU A 186 18.30 13.70 -4.85
C LEU A 186 17.96 12.26 -4.47
N SER A 187 16.73 12.02 -4.00
CA SER A 187 16.28 10.68 -3.62
C SER A 187 14.88 10.35 -4.14
N TYR A 188 14.61 9.05 -4.22
CA TYR A 188 13.30 8.49 -4.53
C TYR A 188 12.21 8.89 -3.53
N LEU A 189 12.57 9.46 -2.38
CA LEU A 189 11.64 9.88 -1.34
C LEU A 189 10.91 11.19 -1.67
N ASN A 190 11.37 11.93 -2.69
CA ASN A 190 10.69 13.13 -3.17
C ASN A 190 9.54 12.74 -4.10
N ASN A 191 8.30 12.94 -3.66
CA ASN A 191 7.08 12.56 -4.38
C ASN A 191 6.28 13.78 -4.89
N GLU A 192 6.96 14.91 -5.10
CA GLU A 192 6.39 16.17 -5.62
C GLU A 192 5.29 16.77 -4.74
N SER A 193 5.21 16.37 -3.47
CA SER A 193 4.27 16.92 -2.50
C SER A 193 4.95 17.20 -1.15
N ASN A 194 4.37 18.11 -0.37
CA ASN A 194 4.84 18.34 0.99
C ASN A 194 4.33 17.22 1.89
N TYR A 195 5.20 16.67 2.74
CA TYR A 195 4.80 15.64 3.71
C TYR A 195 5.60 15.74 5.01
N TRP A 196 4.96 15.34 6.11
CA TRP A 196 5.56 15.36 7.43
C TRP A 196 6.65 14.31 7.60
N ILE A 197 7.70 14.69 8.35
CA ILE A 197 8.75 13.78 8.82
C ILE A 197 9.01 14.01 10.32
N ILE A 198 9.65 13.05 10.97
CA ILE A 198 10.11 13.21 12.34
C ILE A 198 11.52 13.83 12.32
N ASP A 199 11.67 14.93 13.04
CA ASP A 199 12.98 15.57 13.30
C ASP A 199 13.05 16.02 14.75
N ASP A 200 13.84 15.34 15.55
CA ASP A 200 14.01 15.65 16.97
C ASP A 200 15.12 16.64 17.26
N THR A 201 15.74 17.20 16.23
CA THR A 201 16.78 18.22 16.41
C THR A 201 16.20 19.54 16.92
N ASN A 202 14.88 19.69 16.84
CA ASN A 202 14.17 20.89 17.29
C ASN A 202 12.83 20.50 17.93
N GLU A 203 12.71 20.65 19.25
CA GLU A 203 11.50 20.32 19.99
C GLU A 203 10.31 21.25 19.70
N ILE A 204 10.55 22.39 19.08
CA ILE A 204 9.56 23.45 18.87
C ILE A 204 8.97 23.40 17.46
N GLU A 205 9.78 23.08 16.45
CA GLU A 205 9.37 23.11 15.05
C GLU A 205 9.15 21.70 14.49
N LYS A 206 8.09 21.55 13.72
CA LYS A 206 7.73 20.29 13.04
C LYS A 206 8.38 20.28 11.67
N ALA A 207 9.07 19.19 11.35
CA ALA A 207 9.77 19.05 10.09
C ALA A 207 8.88 18.46 9.00
N TYR A 208 9.09 18.91 7.78
CA TYR A 208 8.47 18.35 6.59
C TYR A 208 9.41 18.38 5.40
N VAL A 209 9.14 17.54 4.42
CA VAL A 209 9.83 17.57 3.12
C VAL A 209 9.03 18.46 2.18
N PHE A 210 9.72 19.38 1.48
CA PHE A 210 9.13 20.19 0.43
C PHE A 210 8.81 19.36 -0.81
N ARG A 211 7.82 19.78 -1.60
CA ARG A 211 7.51 19.17 -2.90
C ARG A 211 8.70 19.16 -3.88
N GLU A 212 9.55 20.19 -3.81
CA GLU A 212 10.77 20.29 -4.65
C GLU A 212 11.97 19.56 -4.01
N GLY A 213 11.73 18.85 -2.93
CA GLY A 213 12.76 18.21 -2.10
C GLY A 213 13.49 19.19 -1.18
N GLY A 214 14.05 18.67 -0.13
CA GLY A 214 14.64 19.41 0.97
C GLY A 214 13.77 19.40 2.21
N ILE A 215 14.31 19.83 3.35
CA ILE A 215 13.63 19.82 4.64
C ILE A 215 13.31 21.25 5.05
N GLY A 216 12.05 21.49 5.37
CA GLY A 216 11.54 22.69 6.01
C GLY A 216 11.08 22.42 7.43
N SER A 217 10.76 23.46 8.14
CA SER A 217 10.17 23.39 9.49
C SER A 217 9.09 24.44 9.68
N GLU A 218 8.11 24.14 10.52
CA GLU A 218 7.05 25.03 10.90
C GLU A 218 6.85 25.06 12.41
N LYS A 219 6.61 26.27 12.95
CA LYS A 219 6.23 26.45 14.35
C LYS A 219 4.74 26.16 14.55
N ASP A 220 3.93 26.64 13.62
CA ASP A 220 2.49 26.49 13.67
C ASP A 220 2.07 25.18 12.97
N SER A 221 1.46 24.34 13.74
CA SER A 221 1.00 23.01 13.35
C SER A 221 -0.38 23.01 12.70
N ILE A 222 -0.82 24.15 12.17
CA ILE A 222 -2.12 24.28 11.49
C ILE A 222 -2.07 23.94 10.02
N SER A 223 -0.87 24.00 9.41
CA SER A 223 -0.68 23.55 8.04
C SER A 223 -0.92 22.06 7.94
N SER A 224 -1.58 21.67 6.85
CA SER A 224 -1.86 20.26 6.56
C SER A 224 -0.94 19.80 5.46
N TYR A 225 -0.05 18.88 5.79
CA TYR A 225 0.82 18.23 4.82
C TYR A 225 0.49 16.75 4.71
N GLY A 226 1.00 16.14 3.68
CA GLY A 226 0.83 14.73 3.41
C GLY A 226 1.37 13.84 4.54
N VAL A 227 0.72 12.72 4.71
CA VAL A 227 1.16 11.66 5.63
C VAL A 227 1.55 10.46 4.80
N ARG A 228 2.83 10.10 4.87
CA ARG A 228 3.41 8.89 4.27
C ARG A 228 3.79 7.93 5.37
N PRO A 229 2.93 6.96 5.70
CA PRO A 229 3.22 6.02 6.78
C PRO A 229 4.47 5.19 6.52
N VAL A 230 5.23 4.98 7.58
CA VAL A 230 6.36 4.05 7.62
C VAL A 230 5.99 2.87 8.51
N ILE A 231 6.21 1.67 8.00
CA ILE A 231 5.98 0.40 8.69
C ILE A 231 7.18 -0.52 8.54
N THR A 232 7.25 -1.54 9.35
CA THR A 232 8.25 -2.61 9.22
C THR A 232 7.52 -3.94 9.07
N ILE A 233 7.97 -4.75 8.11
CA ILE A 233 7.47 -6.11 7.88
C ILE A 233 8.57 -7.14 8.06
N ASN A 234 8.17 -8.38 8.37
CA ASN A 234 9.07 -9.51 8.34
C ASN A 234 9.52 -9.78 6.90
N GLY A 235 10.82 -9.83 6.65
CA GLY A 235 11.41 -10.09 5.33
C GLY A 235 11.53 -11.58 4.97
N ASN A 236 11.24 -12.50 5.88
CA ASN A 236 11.31 -13.95 5.64
C ASN A 236 10.07 -14.50 4.91
N ILE A 237 9.52 -13.71 4.00
CA ILE A 237 8.38 -14.05 3.16
C ILE A 237 8.90 -14.84 1.96
N THR A 238 8.34 -16.02 1.70
CA THR A 238 8.78 -16.93 0.63
C THR A 238 7.80 -16.97 -0.54
N ASN A 239 6.56 -16.53 -0.34
CA ASN A 239 5.54 -16.51 -1.39
C ASN A 239 5.33 -15.07 -1.88
N PHE A 240 6.13 -14.67 -2.84
CA PHE A 240 6.09 -13.35 -3.47
C PHE A 240 6.46 -13.43 -4.94
N GLU A 241 6.09 -12.41 -5.71
CA GLU A 241 6.50 -12.21 -7.11
C GLU A 241 6.97 -10.77 -7.31
N GLY A 242 7.49 -10.45 -8.51
CA GLY A 242 7.94 -9.11 -8.91
C GLY A 242 9.45 -8.94 -8.86
N LYS A 243 9.91 -7.75 -9.27
CA LYS A 243 11.33 -7.38 -9.42
C LYS A 243 11.70 -6.11 -8.65
N GLY A 244 10.75 -5.52 -7.94
CA GLY A 244 10.93 -4.27 -7.22
C GLY A 244 10.97 -3.02 -8.11
N THR A 245 10.65 -3.11 -9.41
CA THR A 245 10.45 -1.94 -10.28
C THR A 245 9.04 -1.39 -10.09
N LYS A 246 8.77 -0.20 -10.61
CA LYS A 246 7.43 0.40 -10.52
C LYS A 246 6.39 -0.41 -11.30
N GLU A 247 6.79 -0.96 -12.45
CA GLU A 247 5.95 -1.78 -13.34
C GLU A 247 5.78 -3.22 -12.82
N GLU A 248 6.80 -3.74 -12.11
CA GLU A 248 6.80 -5.08 -11.52
C GLU A 248 7.23 -4.99 -10.04
N PRO A 249 6.42 -4.34 -9.16
CA PRO A 249 6.73 -4.27 -7.74
C PRO A 249 6.76 -5.66 -7.11
N TYR A 250 7.46 -5.82 -5.99
CA TYR A 250 7.28 -7.02 -5.18
C TYR A 250 5.84 -7.10 -4.70
N VAL A 251 5.22 -8.27 -4.82
CA VAL A 251 3.83 -8.53 -4.38
C VAL A 251 3.84 -9.79 -3.52
N ILE A 252 3.32 -9.70 -2.31
CA ILE A 252 3.14 -10.86 -1.42
C ILE A 252 1.88 -11.59 -1.86
N ILE A 253 2.02 -12.89 -2.18
CA ILE A 253 0.93 -13.74 -2.64
C ILE A 253 0.32 -14.44 -1.44
N ASP A 254 -0.95 -14.17 -1.18
CA ASP A 254 -1.73 -14.87 -0.16
C ASP A 254 -2.67 -15.91 -0.79
N ASP A 255 -3.20 -16.81 0.04
CA ASP A 255 -4.18 -17.81 -0.39
C ASP A 255 -5.43 -17.15 -1.00
N ILE A 256 -5.96 -17.78 -2.06
CA ILE A 256 -6.99 -17.21 -2.92
C ILE A 256 -8.38 -17.49 -2.30
N ASP A 257 -8.95 -16.47 -1.68
CA ASP A 257 -10.39 -16.37 -1.44
C ASP A 257 -11.00 -15.42 -2.48
N ASN A 258 -12.02 -15.85 -3.19
CA ASN A 258 -12.64 -15.09 -4.29
C ASN A 258 -13.76 -14.14 -3.83
N THR A 259 -13.91 -13.89 -2.54
CA THR A 259 -14.89 -12.93 -2.03
C THR A 259 -14.29 -11.54 -1.90
N LEU A 260 -15.06 -10.48 -2.17
CA LEU A 260 -14.59 -9.10 -2.00
C LEU A 260 -14.20 -8.81 -0.54
N ILE A 261 -14.87 -9.42 0.43
CA ILE A 261 -14.58 -9.22 1.86
C ILE A 261 -13.17 -9.71 2.23
N SER A 262 -12.62 -10.69 1.52
CA SER A 262 -11.27 -11.20 1.74
C SER A 262 -10.18 -10.28 1.19
N LYS A 263 -10.52 -9.40 0.23
CA LYS A 263 -9.56 -8.50 -0.41
C LYS A 263 -9.18 -7.36 0.55
N LYS A 264 -8.08 -6.68 0.29
CA LYS A 264 -7.43 -5.80 1.25
C LYS A 264 -7.78 -4.34 1.00
N ILE A 265 -7.80 -3.55 2.05
CA ILE A 265 -8.02 -2.10 1.94
C ILE A 265 -6.90 -1.51 1.09
N GLY A 266 -7.27 -0.63 0.15
CA GLY A 266 -6.39 0.00 -0.82
C GLY A 266 -6.23 -0.76 -2.14
N GLU A 267 -6.58 -2.05 -2.22
CA GLU A 267 -6.55 -2.79 -3.48
C GLU A 267 -7.52 -2.23 -4.50
N TYR A 268 -7.13 -2.34 -5.77
CA TYR A 268 -7.92 -1.87 -6.89
C TYR A 268 -8.98 -2.89 -7.30
N VAL A 269 -10.17 -2.39 -7.58
CA VAL A 269 -11.30 -3.18 -8.05
C VAL A 269 -11.96 -2.49 -9.25
N THR A 270 -12.39 -3.25 -10.23
CA THR A 270 -13.23 -2.77 -11.33
C THR A 270 -14.66 -3.28 -11.14
N TYR A 271 -15.61 -2.37 -11.13
CA TYR A 271 -17.04 -2.66 -11.06
C TYR A 271 -17.80 -1.81 -12.06
N ASN A 272 -18.50 -2.45 -13.00
CA ASN A 272 -19.26 -1.80 -14.07
C ASN A 272 -18.45 -0.70 -14.81
N ASP A 273 -17.25 -1.07 -15.30
CA ASP A 273 -16.32 -0.22 -16.06
C ASP A 273 -15.71 0.96 -15.27
N TYR A 274 -15.95 1.04 -13.98
CA TYR A 274 -15.29 2.01 -13.11
C TYR A 274 -14.24 1.35 -12.24
N THR A 275 -13.09 1.99 -12.14
CA THR A 275 -12.02 1.56 -11.22
C THR A 275 -12.18 2.24 -9.88
N PHE A 276 -12.13 1.46 -8.83
CA PHE A 276 -12.20 1.90 -7.45
C PHE A 276 -11.03 1.34 -6.66
N ARG A 277 -10.87 1.85 -5.44
CA ARG A 277 -10.03 1.25 -4.41
C ARG A 277 -10.89 0.88 -3.21
N ILE A 278 -10.58 -0.23 -2.56
CA ILE A 278 -11.26 -0.64 -1.32
C ILE A 278 -10.86 0.36 -0.23
N LEU A 279 -11.83 1.11 0.31
CA LEU A 279 -11.59 2.15 1.31
C LEU A 279 -11.74 1.62 2.74
N SER A 280 -12.82 0.90 3.01
CA SER A 280 -13.07 0.29 4.32
C SER A 280 -14.01 -0.90 4.21
N LYS A 281 -13.98 -1.76 5.23
CA LYS A 281 -14.87 -2.90 5.38
C LYS A 281 -15.71 -2.67 6.63
N GLU A 282 -17.03 -2.70 6.45
CA GLU A 282 -18.00 -2.47 7.52
C GLU A 282 -18.92 -3.66 7.67
N GLU A 283 -19.72 -3.69 8.72
CA GLU A 283 -20.62 -4.81 9.02
C GLU A 283 -21.59 -5.12 7.86
N ASN A 284 -22.14 -4.06 7.24
CA ASN A 284 -23.19 -4.16 6.23
C ASN A 284 -22.74 -3.80 4.80
N GLY A 285 -21.41 -3.70 4.55
CA GLY A 285 -20.89 -3.39 3.23
C GLY A 285 -19.41 -3.08 3.19
N ILE A 286 -18.94 -2.86 1.98
CA ILE A 286 -17.55 -2.47 1.71
C ILE A 286 -17.58 -1.15 0.96
N LYS A 287 -16.86 -0.15 1.48
CA LYS A 287 -16.68 1.13 0.79
C LYS A 287 -15.64 1.01 -0.31
N LEU A 288 -16.02 1.47 -1.48
CA LEU A 288 -15.17 1.60 -2.65
C LEU A 288 -15.07 3.09 -3.01
N ILE A 289 -13.87 3.66 -2.94
CA ILE A 289 -13.62 5.03 -3.40
C ILE A 289 -13.22 5.01 -4.88
N LEU A 290 -13.84 5.87 -5.69
CA LEU A 290 -13.51 5.97 -7.11
C LEU A 290 -12.02 6.30 -7.27
N ASP A 291 -11.33 5.58 -8.14
CA ASP A 291 -9.97 5.90 -8.51
C ASP A 291 -9.97 7.08 -9.50
N GLY A 292 -9.54 8.23 -9.01
CA GLY A 292 -9.71 9.50 -9.72
C GLY A 292 -11.04 10.22 -9.38
N VAL A 293 -11.55 10.99 -10.32
CA VAL A 293 -12.80 11.77 -10.22
C VAL A 293 -13.75 11.40 -11.35
N LEU A 294 -15.03 11.72 -11.18
CA LEU A 294 -15.99 11.54 -12.28
C LEU A 294 -15.56 12.40 -13.47
N PRO A 295 -15.45 11.83 -14.67
CA PRO A 295 -15.04 12.56 -15.86
C PRO A 295 -16.09 13.63 -16.21
N ASP A 296 -15.62 14.78 -16.65
CA ASP A 296 -16.43 15.92 -17.15
C ASP A 296 -17.49 16.44 -16.16
N VAL A 297 -17.33 16.16 -14.86
CA VAL A 297 -18.25 16.58 -13.81
C VAL A 297 -17.58 17.60 -12.90
N GLY A 298 -17.97 18.86 -13.06
CA GLY A 298 -17.70 19.92 -12.09
C GLY A 298 -19.03 20.45 -11.58
N VAL A 299 -19.28 20.36 -10.27
CA VAL A 299 -20.56 20.77 -9.67
C VAL A 299 -20.33 21.57 -8.40
N ASN A 300 -21.30 22.43 -8.07
CA ASN A 300 -21.33 23.03 -6.75
C ASN A 300 -21.70 21.98 -5.68
N TYR A 301 -21.31 22.24 -4.44
CA TYR A 301 -21.51 21.26 -3.38
C TYR A 301 -22.98 20.90 -3.15
N ASN A 302 -23.90 21.84 -3.33
CA ASN A 302 -25.33 21.60 -3.09
C ASN A 302 -25.94 20.62 -4.10
N GLU A 303 -25.37 20.53 -5.29
CA GLU A 303 -25.77 19.58 -6.34
C GLU A 303 -25.04 18.24 -6.24
N ALA A 304 -23.92 18.18 -5.52
CA ALA A 304 -23.05 17.02 -5.45
C ALA A 304 -23.80 15.73 -5.06
N ILE A 305 -24.67 15.80 -4.06
CA ILE A 305 -25.43 14.64 -3.57
C ILE A 305 -26.36 14.08 -4.65
N ASN A 306 -27.01 14.96 -5.44
CA ASN A 306 -27.86 14.50 -6.54
C ASN A 306 -27.04 13.79 -7.63
N TYR A 307 -25.87 14.33 -7.97
CA TYR A 307 -24.98 13.71 -8.94
C TYR A 307 -24.48 12.34 -8.51
N ILE A 308 -24.02 12.19 -7.27
CA ILE A 308 -23.55 10.88 -6.79
C ILE A 308 -24.69 9.86 -6.65
N ASN A 309 -25.92 10.30 -6.32
CA ASN A 309 -27.09 9.42 -6.32
C ASN A 309 -27.44 8.91 -7.73
N ASN A 310 -27.29 9.73 -8.75
CA ASN A 310 -27.45 9.29 -10.15
C ASN A 310 -26.34 8.32 -10.55
N PHE A 311 -25.09 8.58 -10.13
CA PHE A 311 -23.98 7.68 -10.35
C PHE A 311 -24.22 6.32 -9.69
N LYS A 312 -24.73 6.29 -8.46
CA LYS A 312 -25.10 5.07 -7.73
C LYS A 312 -26.05 4.17 -8.53
N GLY A 313 -26.97 4.75 -9.31
CA GLY A 313 -27.94 4.01 -10.13
C GLY A 313 -27.31 3.07 -11.17
N LYS A 314 -26.02 3.17 -11.42
CA LYS A 314 -25.27 2.27 -12.31
C LYS A 314 -24.89 0.93 -11.66
N PHE A 315 -25.12 0.72 -10.37
CA PHE A 315 -24.65 -0.43 -9.61
C PHE A 315 -25.82 -1.15 -8.95
N SER A 316 -25.77 -2.48 -8.94
CA SER A 316 -26.89 -3.32 -8.49
C SER A 316 -26.72 -3.83 -7.06
N LYS A 317 -25.57 -4.40 -6.71
CA LYS A 317 -25.34 -5.02 -5.40
C LYS A 317 -24.76 -4.03 -4.39
N LEU A 318 -25.63 -3.17 -3.87
CA LEU A 318 -25.26 -2.15 -2.90
C LEU A 318 -25.37 -2.68 -1.45
N GLY A 319 -24.47 -2.21 -0.62
CA GLY A 319 -24.49 -2.36 0.83
C GLY A 319 -24.93 -1.06 1.52
N THR A 320 -24.85 -1.03 2.84
CA THR A 320 -25.07 0.17 3.64
C THR A 320 -23.86 0.41 4.53
N CYS A 321 -23.23 1.56 4.37
CA CYS A 321 -22.03 1.95 5.11
C CYS A 321 -22.24 3.29 5.81
N THR A 322 -21.43 3.55 6.84
CA THR A 322 -21.45 4.78 7.60
C THR A 322 -20.53 5.83 6.98
N TYR A 323 -21.08 7.00 6.67
CA TYR A 323 -20.34 8.16 6.17
C TYR A 323 -20.29 9.27 7.22
N TYR A 324 -19.27 10.11 7.14
CA TYR A 324 -19.05 11.19 8.10
C TYR A 324 -19.08 12.53 7.39
N ASN A 325 -20.09 13.36 7.71
CA ASN A 325 -20.30 14.65 7.07
C ASN A 325 -20.37 15.82 8.08
N GLY A 326 -19.71 15.65 9.22
CA GLY A 326 -19.67 16.65 10.27
C GLY A 326 -18.98 17.94 9.86
N THR A 327 -19.28 19.01 10.58
CA THR A 327 -18.69 20.34 10.39
C THR A 327 -17.59 20.55 11.42
N TYR A 328 -16.44 21.08 11.01
CA TYR A 328 -15.28 21.32 11.87
C TYR A 328 -15.26 22.72 12.49
N GLY A 329 -16.13 23.60 12.07
CA GLY A 329 -16.12 24.99 12.46
C GLY A 329 -15.04 25.80 11.73
N SER A 330 -15.01 27.10 12.00
CA SER A 330 -14.14 28.09 11.37
C SER A 330 -12.67 28.02 11.85
N THR A 331 -12.24 26.93 12.42
CA THR A 331 -10.89 26.81 12.94
C THR A 331 -9.95 26.38 11.84
N THR A 332 -8.80 27.02 11.75
CA THR A 332 -7.66 26.59 10.94
C THR A 332 -7.06 25.27 11.44
N LYS A 333 -7.57 24.75 12.54
CA LYS A 333 -7.20 23.47 13.14
C LYS A 333 -8.37 22.51 12.97
N TYR A 334 -8.16 21.41 12.28
CA TYR A 334 -9.06 20.27 12.38
C TYR A 334 -8.37 19.18 13.19
N ASP A 335 -9.05 18.80 14.25
CA ASP A 335 -8.65 17.68 15.07
C ASP A 335 -9.13 16.41 14.38
N TYR A 336 -8.22 15.48 14.16
CA TYR A 336 -8.56 14.19 13.60
C TYR A 336 -9.73 13.52 14.33
N LYS A 337 -9.84 13.66 15.64
CA LYS A 337 -10.93 13.10 16.46
C LYS A 337 -12.31 13.63 16.06
N ASN A 338 -12.38 14.83 15.49
CA ASN A 338 -13.63 15.43 15.04
C ASN A 338 -14.02 15.03 13.60
N VAL A 339 -13.16 14.31 12.87
CA VAL A 339 -13.44 13.84 11.51
C VAL A 339 -14.69 12.97 11.45
N TYR A 340 -14.97 12.25 12.51
CA TYR A 340 -16.07 11.28 12.61
C TYR A 340 -17.33 11.81 13.27
N ASN A 341 -17.47 13.10 13.34
CA ASN A 341 -18.73 13.71 13.78
C ASN A 341 -19.81 13.54 12.70
N ASN A 342 -21.04 13.45 13.14
CA ASN A 342 -22.25 13.35 12.33
C ASN A 342 -22.22 12.19 11.31
N LYS A 343 -22.71 11.05 11.76
CA LYS A 343 -22.79 9.80 10.99
C LYS A 343 -24.05 9.77 10.11
N VAL A 344 -23.89 9.30 8.89
CA VAL A 344 -24.99 9.07 7.93
C VAL A 344 -24.81 7.70 7.30
N ASP A 345 -25.79 6.81 7.45
CA ASP A 345 -25.82 5.53 6.78
C ASP A 345 -26.36 5.69 5.36
N SER A 346 -25.60 5.21 4.39
CA SER A 346 -25.95 5.35 2.97
C SER A 346 -25.31 4.27 2.11
N ASN A 347 -25.76 4.18 0.85
CA ASN A 347 -25.10 3.35 -0.16
C ASN A 347 -24.02 4.13 -0.91
N ILE A 348 -24.00 5.45 -0.81
CA ILE A 348 -23.03 6.32 -1.47
C ILE A 348 -22.82 7.61 -0.69
N GLY A 349 -21.61 8.15 -0.77
CA GLY A 349 -21.22 9.43 -0.19
C GLY A 349 -20.02 10.05 -0.90
N LEU A 350 -19.49 11.11 -0.29
CA LEU A 350 -18.21 11.69 -0.65
C LEU A 350 -17.13 11.27 0.39
N PRO A 351 -15.84 11.37 0.04
CA PRO A 351 -14.79 11.12 1.02
C PRO A 351 -14.86 12.11 2.17
N SER A 352 -14.58 11.66 3.38
CA SER A 352 -14.34 12.52 4.53
C SER A 352 -12.85 12.94 4.62
N ILE A 353 -12.54 13.93 5.44
CA ILE A 353 -11.16 14.37 5.66
C ILE A 353 -10.26 13.23 6.16
N GLY A 354 -10.80 12.31 6.96
CA GLY A 354 -10.03 11.21 7.52
C GLY A 354 -9.88 9.99 6.63
N ASP A 355 -10.51 9.97 5.45
CA ASP A 355 -10.43 8.80 4.57
C ASP A 355 -9.02 8.63 4.00
N LEU A 356 -8.62 7.38 3.82
CA LEU A 356 -7.42 7.03 3.09
C LEU A 356 -7.54 7.44 1.61
N PHE A 357 -6.42 7.63 0.95
CA PHE A 357 -6.36 7.97 -0.49
C PHE A 357 -6.96 9.35 -0.81
N LEU A 358 -7.00 10.22 0.17
CA LEU A 358 -7.29 11.63 -0.08
C LEU A 358 -6.11 12.21 -0.84
N SER A 359 -6.45 12.80 -1.94
CA SER A 359 -5.65 13.64 -2.79
C SER A 359 -4.30 13.08 -3.22
N THR A 360 -4.17 12.97 -4.42
CA THR A 360 -2.94 13.16 -5.14
C THR A 360 -3.32 14.05 -6.31
N GLU A 361 -2.94 15.31 -6.26
CA GLU A 361 -3.07 16.24 -7.38
C GLU A 361 -4.50 16.49 -7.94
N LEU A 362 -5.54 15.99 -7.27
CA LEU A 362 -6.93 16.17 -7.69
C LEU A 362 -7.67 17.14 -6.77
N SER A 363 -8.49 18.01 -7.39
CA SER A 363 -9.38 18.90 -6.66
C SER A 363 -10.81 18.36 -6.70
N TYR A 364 -11.34 17.94 -5.56
CA TYR A 364 -12.69 17.41 -5.43
C TYR A 364 -13.30 17.73 -4.07
N TRP A 365 -14.65 17.75 -4.02
CA TRP A 365 -15.38 17.98 -2.79
C TRP A 365 -15.20 16.85 -1.78
N LEU A 366 -15.05 17.24 -0.51
CA LEU A 366 -15.14 16.34 0.64
C LEU A 366 -16.56 16.42 1.24
N TYR A 367 -16.92 15.41 2.03
CA TYR A 367 -18.24 15.36 2.67
C TYR A 367 -18.35 16.32 3.86
N ASN A 368 -17.24 16.69 4.47
CA ASN A 368 -17.19 17.52 5.66
C ASN A 368 -17.41 19.00 5.36
N GLY A 369 -18.25 19.64 6.16
CA GLY A 369 -18.45 21.08 6.15
C GLY A 369 -17.33 21.83 6.87
N TYR A 370 -17.06 23.07 6.45
CA TYR A 370 -16.08 23.95 7.09
C TYR A 370 -16.73 24.80 8.19
N ASP A 371 -17.89 25.38 7.94
CA ASP A 371 -18.59 26.27 8.85
C ASP A 371 -20.01 25.82 9.20
N VAL A 372 -20.49 26.27 10.35
CA VAL A 372 -21.85 25.96 10.83
C VAL A 372 -22.97 26.61 10.00
N ASN A 373 -22.65 27.65 9.24
CA ASN A 373 -23.59 28.36 8.38
C ASN A 373 -23.75 27.71 7.01
N ASN A 374 -23.00 26.64 6.75
CA ASN A 374 -23.01 25.91 5.48
C ASN A 374 -22.67 26.75 4.24
N SER A 375 -21.89 27.82 4.39
CA SER A 375 -21.41 28.64 3.27
C SER A 375 -20.15 28.07 2.64
N LEU A 376 -19.31 27.42 3.43
CA LEU A 376 -18.06 26.82 3.03
C LEU A 376 -18.06 25.30 3.25
N ASN A 377 -17.32 24.61 2.41
CA ASN A 377 -17.10 23.17 2.53
C ASN A 377 -15.64 22.82 2.27
N TYR A 378 -15.17 21.70 2.81
CA TYR A 378 -13.83 21.25 2.51
C TYR A 378 -13.73 20.61 1.13
N LYS A 379 -12.60 20.83 0.50
CA LYS A 379 -12.16 20.15 -0.72
C LYS A 379 -10.66 19.88 -0.67
N THR A 380 -10.20 19.00 -1.53
CA THR A 380 -8.78 18.88 -1.84
C THR A 380 -8.37 19.90 -2.89
N ASN A 381 -7.07 20.14 -3.04
CA ASN A 381 -6.51 20.90 -4.14
C ASN A 381 -5.41 20.11 -4.86
N THR A 382 -4.93 20.67 -5.97
CA THR A 382 -3.87 20.05 -6.79
C THR A 382 -2.49 19.99 -6.10
N SER A 383 -2.34 20.59 -4.92
CA SER A 383 -1.13 20.48 -4.09
C SER A 383 -1.29 19.51 -2.93
N SER A 384 -2.23 18.60 -3.02
CA SER A 384 -2.49 17.57 -2.00
C SER A 384 -2.80 18.13 -0.61
N THR A 385 -3.41 19.31 -0.53
CA THR A 385 -3.87 19.90 0.73
C THR A 385 -5.39 19.96 0.81
N ILE A 386 -5.91 20.03 2.02
CA ILE A 386 -7.33 20.22 2.28
C ILE A 386 -7.57 21.70 2.55
N ILE A 387 -8.47 22.28 1.81
CA ILE A 387 -8.84 23.70 1.92
C ILE A 387 -10.36 23.87 2.00
N ALA A 388 -10.79 25.00 2.56
CA ALA A 388 -12.19 25.39 2.51
C ALA A 388 -12.48 26.16 1.21
N ASP A 389 -13.66 25.92 0.62
CA ASP A 389 -14.12 26.62 -0.56
C ASP A 389 -15.62 26.93 -0.45
N ASN A 390 -16.08 27.95 -1.19
CA ASN A 390 -17.49 28.30 -1.24
C ASN A 390 -18.31 27.16 -1.86
N ARG A 391 -19.42 26.78 -1.25
CA ARG A 391 -20.30 25.70 -1.74
C ARG A 391 -20.84 25.94 -3.13
N ASN A 392 -20.87 27.18 -3.59
CA ASN A 392 -21.28 27.54 -4.96
C ASN A 392 -20.13 27.42 -5.97
N SER A 393 -18.89 27.20 -5.53
CA SER A 393 -17.78 26.90 -6.44
C SER A 393 -17.96 25.55 -7.11
N TYR A 394 -17.41 25.40 -8.31
CA TYR A 394 -17.46 24.14 -9.07
C TYR A 394 -16.19 23.32 -8.82
N ASN A 395 -16.38 22.10 -8.33
CA ASN A 395 -15.30 21.14 -8.13
C ASN A 395 -15.71 19.74 -8.60
N ALA A 396 -14.74 18.90 -8.88
CA ALA A 396 -15.00 17.53 -9.28
C ALA A 396 -15.61 16.70 -8.14
N LEU A 397 -16.13 15.53 -8.48
CA LEU A 397 -16.68 14.56 -7.54
C LEU A 397 -15.86 13.28 -7.56
N ARG A 398 -15.56 12.76 -6.38
CA ARG A 398 -14.94 11.48 -6.15
C ARG A 398 -15.85 10.61 -5.28
N PRO A 399 -16.83 9.90 -5.87
CA PRO A 399 -17.78 9.13 -5.08
C PRO A 399 -17.13 8.00 -4.28
N VAL A 400 -17.71 7.76 -3.11
CA VAL A 400 -17.47 6.57 -2.30
C VAL A 400 -18.73 5.73 -2.33
N LEU A 401 -18.68 4.58 -3.00
CA LEU A 401 -19.79 3.64 -3.15
C LEU A 401 -19.72 2.59 -2.05
N CYS A 402 -20.85 2.24 -1.44
CA CYS A 402 -20.95 1.09 -0.55
C CYS A 402 -21.57 -0.08 -1.30
N VAL A 403 -20.84 -1.18 -1.41
CA VAL A 403 -21.29 -2.40 -2.09
C VAL A 403 -21.50 -3.54 -1.10
N SER A 404 -22.27 -4.56 -1.52
CA SER A 404 -22.42 -5.80 -0.74
C SER A 404 -21.08 -6.50 -0.55
N LYS A 405 -20.84 -7.00 0.66
CA LYS A 405 -19.67 -7.81 0.99
C LYS A 405 -19.68 -9.19 0.29
N ASP A 406 -20.84 -9.62 -0.21
CA ASP A 406 -21.02 -10.91 -0.89
C ASP A 406 -20.67 -10.85 -2.38
N LEU A 407 -20.17 -9.73 -2.88
CA LEU A 407 -19.64 -9.62 -4.24
C LEU A 407 -18.44 -10.55 -4.41
N ASN A 408 -18.43 -11.28 -5.53
CA ASN A 408 -17.33 -12.16 -5.88
C ASN A 408 -16.31 -11.42 -6.75
N VAL A 409 -15.05 -11.79 -6.59
CA VAL A 409 -13.95 -11.43 -7.49
C VAL A 409 -13.84 -12.51 -8.56
N ILE A 410 -13.98 -12.12 -9.82
CA ILE A 410 -13.89 -13.03 -10.97
C ILE A 410 -12.45 -13.21 -11.42
N SER A 411 -11.65 -12.15 -11.38
CA SER A 411 -10.26 -12.13 -11.85
C SER A 411 -9.50 -10.93 -11.29
N GLY A 412 -8.21 -10.83 -11.60
CA GLY A 412 -7.34 -9.73 -11.22
C GLY A 412 -6.46 -10.03 -10.02
N LYS A 413 -5.55 -9.11 -9.72
CA LYS A 413 -4.56 -9.20 -8.64
C LYS A 413 -4.70 -8.07 -7.61
N GLY A 414 -5.61 -7.13 -7.80
CA GLY A 414 -5.81 -5.97 -6.92
C GLY A 414 -4.80 -4.85 -7.10
N THR A 415 -3.93 -4.91 -8.10
CA THR A 415 -2.99 -3.84 -8.45
C THR A 415 -3.61 -2.86 -9.46
N VAL A 416 -2.99 -1.72 -9.69
CA VAL A 416 -3.47 -0.73 -10.67
C VAL A 416 -3.50 -1.31 -12.10
N GLU A 417 -2.49 -2.12 -12.46
CA GLU A 417 -2.38 -2.76 -13.78
C GLU A 417 -3.32 -3.97 -13.93
N SER A 418 -3.73 -4.55 -12.81
CA SER A 418 -4.59 -5.73 -12.78
C SER A 418 -5.60 -5.65 -11.62
N PRO A 419 -6.57 -4.73 -11.67
CA PRO A 419 -7.60 -4.62 -10.66
C PRO A 419 -8.41 -5.91 -10.51
N PHE A 420 -8.93 -6.18 -9.32
CA PHE A 420 -9.93 -7.24 -9.18
C PHE A 420 -11.20 -6.88 -9.96
N VAL A 421 -11.68 -7.78 -10.76
CA VAL A 421 -12.95 -7.62 -11.49
C VAL A 421 -14.07 -8.16 -10.61
N LEU A 422 -15.05 -7.33 -10.28
CA LEU A 422 -16.21 -7.74 -9.49
C LEU A 422 -17.30 -8.31 -10.40
N GLY A 423 -17.85 -9.47 -10.00
CA GLY A 423 -19.00 -10.10 -10.63
C GLY A 423 -20.31 -9.78 -9.93
N GLU A 424 -21.40 -9.76 -10.69
CA GLU A 424 -22.74 -9.64 -10.14
C GLU A 424 -23.27 -10.97 -9.55
#